data_548b29310a6a697eea59ebd19ba42c0e
#
_entry.id   548b29310a6a697eea59ebd19ba42c0e
#
_cell.length_a   1.000
_cell.length_b   1.000
_cell.length_c   1.000
_cell.angle_alpha   90.00
_cell.angle_beta   90.00
_cell.angle_gamma   90.00
#
_symmetry.space_group_name_H-M   'P 1'
#
loop_
_entity.id
_entity.type
_entity.pdbx_description
1 polymer ?
#
loop_
_entity_poly.entity_id
_entity_poly.type
_entity_poly.pdbx_seq_one_letter_code
_entity_poly.pdbx_strand_id
1 'polypeptide(L)'
;GTIQVVWSAPWQRCEQRSTLQRSAFLDQLAAVLPEGIEPDRLLDQPRAFPQQWLLARRFHRGRGVLIGESGHRCHPVGGQGLNLCWRDVEGLLRAVERGGSATTIARRYGMSRWLDVLQVGVATDLLVRVFSNRQPLLLPLRRLALLLLKQFSGLRQLSLRAMSDGPMQLWRALPN
;
A
#
# COMPACT_ATOMS: atom_id res chain seq x y z
N GLY A 1 8.46 -24.59 -8.26
CA GLY A 1 7.81 -23.87 -7.17
C GLY A 1 6.57 -23.14 -7.64
N THR A 2 5.76 -22.60 -6.71
CA THR A 2 4.55 -21.83 -7.04
C THR A 2 4.83 -20.36 -6.86
N ILE A 3 4.39 -19.51 -7.79
CA ILE A 3 4.55 -18.08 -7.74
C ILE A 3 3.17 -17.42 -7.77
N GLN A 4 2.93 -16.48 -6.86
CA GLN A 4 1.76 -15.61 -6.90
C GLN A 4 2.10 -14.36 -7.70
N VAL A 5 1.29 -14.06 -8.72
CA VAL A 5 1.46 -12.90 -9.59
C VAL A 5 0.37 -11.88 -9.32
N VAL A 6 0.77 -10.63 -9.05
CA VAL A 6 -0.11 -9.46 -9.02
C VAL A 6 0.24 -8.55 -10.18
N TRP A 7 -0.67 -8.46 -11.14
CA TRP A 7 -0.45 -7.70 -12.37
C TRP A 7 -1.34 -6.46 -12.43
N SER A 8 -0.77 -5.30 -12.19
CA SER A 8 -1.49 -4.02 -12.24
C SER A 8 -1.56 -3.47 -13.66
N ALA A 9 -2.74 -3.08 -14.09
CA ALA A 9 -2.99 -2.48 -15.40
C ALA A 9 -4.25 -1.59 -15.34
N PRO A 10 -4.55 -0.77 -16.37
CA PRO A 10 -5.84 -0.10 -16.51
C PRO A 10 -6.99 -1.10 -16.42
N TRP A 11 -8.10 -0.69 -15.76
CA TRP A 11 -9.23 -1.58 -15.45
C TRP A 11 -9.71 -2.40 -16.65
N GLN A 12 -9.93 -1.75 -17.79
CA GLN A 12 -10.39 -2.44 -19.00
C GLN A 12 -9.46 -3.60 -19.44
N ARG A 13 -8.15 -3.42 -19.30
CA ARG A 13 -7.18 -4.49 -19.60
C ARG A 13 -7.21 -5.61 -18.55
N CYS A 14 -7.43 -5.29 -17.30
CA CYS A 14 -7.57 -6.31 -16.26
C CYS A 14 -8.82 -7.13 -16.48
N GLU A 15 -9.93 -6.49 -16.80
CA GLU A 15 -11.19 -7.14 -17.10
C GLU A 15 -11.08 -8.06 -18.34
N GLN A 16 -10.53 -7.57 -19.43
CA GLN A 16 -10.25 -8.37 -20.62
C GLN A 16 -9.39 -9.60 -20.33
N ARG A 17 -8.32 -9.42 -19.54
CA ARG A 17 -7.42 -10.53 -19.17
C ARG A 17 -8.09 -11.56 -18.29
N SER A 18 -8.99 -11.16 -17.39
CA SER A 18 -9.70 -12.09 -16.51
C SER A 18 -10.67 -13.00 -17.26
N THR A 19 -11.05 -12.64 -18.49
CA THR A 19 -11.94 -13.44 -19.37
C THR A 19 -11.20 -14.23 -20.43
N LEU A 20 -9.87 -14.10 -20.54
CA LEU A 20 -9.09 -14.87 -21.49
C LEU A 20 -9.08 -16.37 -21.20
N GLN A 21 -8.93 -17.15 -22.26
CA GLN A 21 -8.57 -18.56 -22.11
C GLN A 21 -7.20 -18.70 -21.44
N ARG A 22 -7.00 -19.79 -20.71
CA ARG A 22 -5.77 -20.01 -19.89
C ARG A 22 -4.48 -19.89 -20.70
N SER A 23 -4.43 -20.46 -21.90
CA SER A 23 -3.26 -20.38 -22.79
C SER A 23 -2.95 -18.94 -23.19
N ALA A 24 -3.95 -18.20 -23.68
CA ALA A 24 -3.80 -16.81 -24.10
C ALA A 24 -3.41 -15.87 -22.92
N PHE A 25 -3.87 -16.17 -21.71
CA PHE A 25 -3.44 -15.44 -20.51
C PHE A 25 -1.96 -15.73 -20.20
N LEU A 26 -1.52 -17.01 -20.25
CA LEU A 26 -0.14 -17.40 -20.01
C LEU A 26 0.81 -16.79 -21.04
N ASP A 27 0.44 -16.74 -22.32
CA ASP A 27 1.22 -16.09 -23.39
C ASP A 27 1.42 -14.59 -23.11
N GLN A 28 0.35 -13.89 -22.69
CA GLN A 28 0.46 -12.49 -22.33
C GLN A 28 1.28 -12.27 -21.05
N LEU A 29 1.23 -13.20 -20.12
CA LEU A 29 2.01 -13.16 -18.89
C LEU A 29 3.49 -13.39 -19.18
N ALA A 30 3.82 -14.39 -19.99
CA ALA A 30 5.19 -14.68 -20.40
C ALA A 30 5.86 -13.48 -21.06
N ALA A 31 5.13 -12.72 -21.88
CA ALA A 31 5.66 -11.53 -22.54
C ALA A 31 6.08 -10.38 -21.62
N VAL A 32 5.69 -10.41 -20.33
CA VAL A 32 5.99 -9.34 -19.35
C VAL A 32 6.80 -9.83 -18.16
N LEU A 33 7.00 -11.12 -18.03
CA LEU A 33 7.84 -11.69 -16.97
C LEU A 33 9.33 -11.46 -17.29
N PRO A 34 10.20 -11.37 -16.27
CA PRO A 34 11.63 -11.35 -16.45
C PRO A 34 12.13 -12.60 -17.16
N GLU A 35 13.25 -12.46 -17.89
CA GLU A 35 13.94 -13.60 -18.51
C GLU A 35 14.21 -14.72 -17.50
N GLY A 36 13.98 -15.96 -17.90
CA GLY A 36 14.17 -17.14 -17.07
C GLY A 36 12.96 -17.52 -16.19
N ILE A 37 11.85 -16.78 -16.27
CA ILE A 37 10.60 -17.16 -15.63
C ILE A 37 9.56 -17.47 -16.71
N GLU A 38 9.31 -18.75 -16.92
CA GLU A 38 8.29 -19.23 -17.84
C GLU A 38 7.09 -19.75 -17.08
N PRO A 39 5.88 -19.19 -17.30
CA PRO A 39 4.67 -19.71 -16.67
C PRO A 39 4.20 -20.97 -17.41
N ASP A 40 4.16 -22.09 -16.73
CA ASP A 40 3.74 -23.38 -17.31
C ASP A 40 2.22 -23.63 -17.17
N ARG A 41 1.64 -23.26 -16.04
CA ARG A 41 0.21 -23.44 -15.81
C ARG A 41 -0.35 -22.46 -14.79
N LEU A 42 -1.65 -22.16 -14.90
CA LEU A 42 -2.41 -21.43 -13.89
C LEU A 42 -3.00 -22.41 -12.89
N LEU A 43 -2.73 -22.19 -11.60
CA LEU A 43 -3.33 -22.96 -10.50
C LEU A 43 -4.75 -22.42 -10.20
N ASP A 44 -4.93 -21.11 -10.29
CA ASP A 44 -6.21 -20.43 -10.05
C ASP A 44 -6.66 -19.63 -11.27
N GLN A 45 -7.94 -19.29 -11.32
CA GLN A 45 -8.46 -18.35 -12.32
C GLN A 45 -8.00 -16.93 -12.01
N PRO A 46 -7.49 -16.19 -13.02
CA PRO A 46 -7.19 -14.77 -12.85
C PRO A 46 -8.44 -13.98 -12.42
N ARG A 47 -8.30 -13.13 -11.41
CA ARG A 47 -9.38 -12.27 -10.94
C ARG A 47 -8.94 -10.82 -11.02
N ALA A 48 -9.80 -9.96 -11.55
CA ALA A 48 -9.59 -8.53 -11.58
C ALA A 48 -10.27 -7.85 -10.39
N PHE A 49 -9.53 -6.97 -9.72
CA PHE A 49 -10.04 -6.18 -8.59
C PHE A 49 -9.75 -4.70 -8.84
N PRO A 50 -10.76 -3.82 -8.76
CA PRO A 50 -10.50 -2.39 -8.86
C PRO A 50 -9.68 -1.92 -7.66
N GLN A 51 -8.56 -1.28 -7.96
CA GLN A 51 -7.72 -0.66 -6.94
C GLN A 51 -8.04 0.83 -6.88
N GLN A 52 -8.66 1.24 -5.80
CA GLN A 52 -9.02 2.64 -5.56
C GLN A 52 -8.46 3.06 -4.21
N TRP A 53 -7.87 4.25 -4.16
CA TRP A 53 -7.57 4.87 -2.89
C TRP A 53 -8.86 5.36 -2.24
N LEU A 54 -9.06 4.97 -1.00
CA LEU A 54 -10.19 5.38 -0.19
C LEU A 54 -9.68 5.88 1.16
N LEU A 55 -10.16 7.03 1.57
CA LEU A 55 -9.93 7.59 2.89
C LEU A 55 -11.25 8.12 3.44
N ALA A 56 -11.72 7.54 4.52
CA ALA A 56 -12.91 8.03 5.21
C ALA A 56 -12.66 9.46 5.72
N ARG A 57 -13.63 10.33 5.55
CA ARG A 57 -13.56 11.72 6.08
C ARG A 57 -13.36 11.76 7.59
N ARG A 58 -13.87 10.76 8.31
CA ARG A 58 -13.78 10.61 9.76
C ARG A 58 -13.64 9.14 10.10
N PHE A 59 -12.74 8.82 11.01
CA PHE A 59 -12.55 7.46 11.53
C PHE A 59 -13.38 7.19 12.79
N HIS A 60 -14.14 8.16 13.26
CA HIS A 60 -15.03 8.00 14.41
C HIS A 60 -16.32 8.81 14.25
N ARG A 61 -17.39 8.30 14.86
CA ARG A 61 -18.67 9.02 15.02
C ARG A 61 -19.33 8.56 16.31
N GLY A 62 -19.49 9.49 17.27
CA GLY A 62 -19.98 9.14 18.59
C GLY A 62 -19.07 8.10 19.26
N ARG A 63 -19.60 6.91 19.52
CA ARG A 63 -18.87 5.77 20.11
C ARG A 63 -18.32 4.80 19.05
N GLY A 64 -18.73 4.94 17.79
CA GLY A 64 -18.31 4.08 16.69
C GLY A 64 -16.96 4.50 16.10
N VAL A 65 -16.18 3.53 15.67
CA VAL A 65 -14.90 3.71 14.98
C VAL A 65 -14.85 2.87 13.69
N LEU A 66 -14.09 3.34 12.69
CA LEU A 66 -13.79 2.59 11.50
C LEU A 66 -12.39 1.98 11.63
N ILE A 67 -12.25 0.69 11.32
CA ILE A 67 -11.01 -0.07 11.38
C ILE A 67 -10.79 -0.79 10.05
N GLY A 68 -9.56 -0.82 9.58
CA GLY A 68 -9.19 -1.53 8.36
C GLY A 68 -9.82 -0.93 7.10
N GLU A 69 -10.16 -1.77 6.14
CA GLU A 69 -10.69 -1.35 4.84
C GLU A 69 -12.07 -0.66 4.90
N SER A 70 -12.74 -0.67 6.05
CA SER A 70 -13.94 0.13 6.25
C SER A 70 -13.64 1.63 6.33
N GLY A 71 -12.43 2.00 6.73
CA GLY A 71 -11.99 3.39 6.88
C GLY A 71 -10.99 3.85 5.85
N HIS A 72 -10.22 2.94 5.30
CA HIS A 72 -9.17 3.26 4.34
C HIS A 72 -8.86 2.10 3.38
N ARG A 73 -8.47 2.45 2.18
CA ARG A 73 -7.87 1.53 1.22
C ARG A 73 -6.75 2.26 0.51
N CYS A 74 -5.56 1.69 0.51
CA CYS A 74 -4.41 2.25 -0.20
C CYS A 74 -4.03 1.38 -1.41
N HIS A 75 -3.20 1.93 -2.28
CA HIS A 75 -2.65 1.16 -3.40
C HIS A 75 -1.78 0.01 -2.87
N PRO A 76 -1.82 -1.20 -3.49
CA PRO A 76 -1.08 -2.39 -3.03
C PRO A 76 0.44 -2.24 -3.11
N VAL A 77 0.95 -1.16 -3.69
CA VAL A 77 2.39 -0.85 -3.74
C VAL A 77 2.96 -0.82 -2.33
N GLY A 78 3.94 -1.68 -2.08
CA GLY A 78 4.59 -1.82 -0.78
C GLY A 78 3.82 -2.64 0.26
N GLY A 79 2.68 -3.28 -0.10
CA GLY A 79 1.96 -4.18 0.81
C GLY A 79 1.40 -3.51 2.06
N GLN A 80 1.11 -2.21 2.03
CA GLN A 80 0.78 -1.42 3.22
C GLN A 80 -0.63 -1.66 3.80
N GLY A 81 -1.54 -2.30 3.05
CA GLY A 81 -2.92 -2.50 3.49
C GLY A 81 -3.02 -3.21 4.84
N LEU A 82 -2.37 -4.37 4.97
CA LEU A 82 -2.37 -5.15 6.22
C LEU A 82 -1.65 -4.40 7.36
N ASN A 83 -0.53 -3.76 7.07
CA ASN A 83 0.21 -2.97 8.06
C ASN A 83 -0.63 -1.81 8.61
N LEU A 84 -1.43 -1.16 7.77
CA LEU A 84 -2.37 -0.13 8.20
C LEU A 84 -3.45 -0.70 9.12
N CYS A 85 -3.99 -1.89 8.80
CA CYS A 85 -4.98 -2.55 9.65
C CYS A 85 -4.41 -2.91 11.03
N TRP A 86 -3.19 -3.43 11.11
CA TRP A 86 -2.51 -3.70 12.38
C TRP A 86 -2.28 -2.42 13.19
N ARG A 87 -1.87 -1.35 12.55
CA ARG A 87 -1.73 -0.04 13.19
C ARG A 87 -3.06 0.55 13.66
N ASP A 88 -4.18 0.21 13.03
CA ASP A 88 -5.50 0.57 13.53
C ASP A 88 -5.77 -0.10 14.87
N VAL A 89 -5.51 -1.40 14.97
CA VAL A 89 -5.68 -2.16 16.22
C VAL A 89 -4.82 -1.56 17.34
N GLU A 90 -3.53 -1.35 17.07
CA GLU A 90 -2.63 -0.71 18.04
C GLU A 90 -3.07 0.71 18.43
N GLY A 91 -3.53 1.50 17.47
CA GLY A 91 -4.03 2.85 17.71
C GLY A 91 -5.26 2.86 18.62
N LEU A 92 -6.17 1.89 18.42
CA LEU A 92 -7.35 1.73 19.26
C LEU A 92 -6.96 1.25 20.67
N LEU A 93 -6.09 0.24 20.78
CA LEU A 93 -5.59 -0.24 22.08
C LEU A 93 -4.95 0.90 22.87
N ARG A 94 -4.04 1.66 22.27
CA ARG A 94 -3.43 2.83 22.92
C ARG A 94 -4.46 3.90 23.36
N ALA A 95 -5.54 4.06 22.58
CA ALA A 95 -6.59 5.00 22.94
C ALA A 95 -7.42 4.50 24.15
N VAL A 96 -7.65 3.18 24.24
CA VAL A 96 -8.33 2.52 25.37
C VAL A 96 -7.46 2.56 26.63
N GLU A 97 -6.19 2.21 26.55
CA GLU A 97 -5.24 2.24 27.68
C GLU A 97 -5.13 3.62 28.34
N ARG A 98 -5.26 4.69 27.55
CA ARG A 98 -5.29 6.07 28.07
C ARG A 98 -6.58 6.42 28.82
N GLY A 99 -7.57 5.54 28.82
CA GLY A 99 -8.84 5.70 29.51
C GLY A 99 -9.72 6.84 28.97
N GLY A 100 -10.84 7.04 29.64
CA GLY A 100 -11.83 8.04 29.31
C GLY A 100 -13.16 7.43 28.85
N SER A 101 -14.12 8.28 28.49
CA SER A 101 -15.40 7.82 27.95
C SER A 101 -15.22 7.17 26.57
N ALA A 102 -16.15 6.29 26.16
CA ALA A 102 -16.14 5.67 24.86
C ALA A 102 -16.04 6.68 23.69
N THR A 103 -16.69 7.83 23.83
CA THR A 103 -16.62 8.94 22.86
C THR A 103 -15.24 9.59 22.81
N THR A 104 -14.58 9.74 23.96
CA THR A 104 -13.22 10.29 24.04
C THR A 104 -12.21 9.34 23.41
N ILE A 105 -12.33 8.04 23.70
CA ILE A 105 -11.51 6.99 23.11
C ILE A 105 -11.67 6.98 21.59
N ALA A 106 -12.92 6.94 21.10
CA ALA A 106 -13.20 6.94 19.66
C ALA A 106 -12.65 8.18 18.95
N ARG A 107 -12.80 9.38 19.55
CA ARG A 107 -12.25 10.62 18.99
C ARG A 107 -10.73 10.60 18.93
N ARG A 108 -10.06 10.19 20.00
CA ARG A 108 -8.59 10.12 20.10
C ARG A 108 -8.03 9.15 19.06
N TYR A 109 -8.62 7.96 18.97
CA TYR A 109 -8.29 6.99 17.94
C TYR A 109 -8.47 7.59 16.54
N GLY A 110 -9.66 8.09 16.23
CA GLY A 110 -10.00 8.56 14.90
C GLY A 110 -9.10 9.71 14.40
N MET A 111 -8.74 10.65 15.28
CA MET A 111 -7.83 11.74 14.91
C MET A 111 -6.41 11.24 14.63
N SER A 112 -5.89 10.35 15.47
CA SER A 112 -4.54 9.80 15.29
C SER A 112 -4.43 8.97 14.01
N ARG A 113 -5.46 8.19 13.70
CA ARG A 113 -5.46 7.30 12.53
C ARG A 113 -5.62 8.06 11.22
N TRP A 114 -6.47 9.10 11.20
CA TRP A 114 -6.69 9.88 10.01
C TRP A 114 -5.38 10.45 9.42
N LEU A 115 -4.54 11.01 10.28
CA LEU A 115 -3.24 11.56 9.88
C LEU A 115 -2.28 10.48 9.37
N ASP A 116 -2.19 9.34 10.07
CA ASP A 116 -1.29 8.26 9.70
C ASP A 116 -1.69 7.62 8.36
N VAL A 117 -2.98 7.35 8.17
CA VAL A 117 -3.50 6.80 6.91
C VAL A 117 -3.34 7.78 5.74
N LEU A 118 -3.60 9.08 5.96
CA LEU A 118 -3.39 10.10 4.95
C LEU A 118 -1.93 10.12 4.47
N GLN A 119 -0.97 10.10 5.39
CA GLN A 119 0.46 10.11 5.05
C GLN A 119 0.86 8.89 4.23
N VAL A 120 0.42 7.69 4.63
CA VAL A 120 0.72 6.46 3.88
C VAL A 120 0.03 6.48 2.52
N GLY A 121 -1.23 6.93 2.46
CA GLY A 121 -1.97 7.03 1.22
C GLY A 121 -1.30 7.98 0.22
N VAL A 122 -0.90 9.17 0.67
CA VAL A 122 -0.18 10.13 -0.17
C VAL A 122 1.18 9.59 -0.61
N ALA A 123 1.93 8.95 0.29
CA ALA A 123 3.24 8.37 -0.05
C ALA A 123 3.12 7.25 -1.09
N THR A 124 2.15 6.34 -0.93
CA THR A 124 1.92 5.25 -1.88
C THR A 124 1.39 5.76 -3.23
N ASP A 125 0.49 6.74 -3.25
CA ASP A 125 -0.01 7.37 -4.47
C ASP A 125 1.12 8.09 -5.23
N LEU A 126 1.97 8.82 -4.50
CA LEU A 126 3.14 9.47 -5.08
C LEU A 126 4.12 8.46 -5.70
N LEU A 127 4.41 7.36 -4.99
CA LEU A 127 5.24 6.28 -5.53
C LEU A 127 4.66 5.72 -6.83
N VAL A 128 3.35 5.43 -6.85
CA VAL A 128 2.69 4.96 -8.07
C VAL A 128 2.81 5.99 -9.19
N ARG A 129 2.49 7.25 -8.94
CA ARG A 129 2.56 8.32 -9.95
C ARG A 129 3.98 8.51 -10.48
N VAL A 130 4.97 8.48 -9.60
CA VAL A 130 6.38 8.63 -10.00
C VAL A 130 6.87 7.43 -10.79
N PHE A 131 6.57 6.20 -10.37
CA PHE A 131 7.16 5.00 -10.96
C PHE A 131 6.32 4.33 -12.06
N SER A 132 5.00 4.52 -12.10
CA SER A 132 4.12 3.84 -13.07
C SER A 132 3.82 4.66 -14.33
N ASN A 133 4.17 5.93 -14.39
CA ASN A 133 3.94 6.70 -15.61
C ASN A 133 5.13 6.60 -16.60
N ARG A 134 4.88 6.87 -17.88
CA ARG A 134 5.87 6.82 -18.95
C ARG A 134 6.48 8.19 -19.30
N GLN A 135 6.34 9.19 -18.43
CA GLN A 135 6.86 10.53 -18.71
C GLN A 135 8.40 10.54 -18.68
N PRO A 136 9.05 10.94 -19.77
CA PRO A 136 10.52 10.93 -19.86
C PRO A 136 11.18 11.91 -18.88
N LEU A 137 10.52 12.99 -18.53
CA LEU A 137 10.99 13.98 -17.55
C LEU A 137 11.20 13.40 -16.13
N LEU A 138 10.50 12.32 -15.79
CA LEU A 138 10.64 11.66 -14.48
C LEU A 138 11.74 10.59 -14.46
N LEU A 139 12.30 10.21 -15.62
CA LEU A 139 13.35 9.20 -15.69
C LEU A 139 14.60 9.55 -14.90
N PRO A 140 15.17 10.78 -15.02
CA PRO A 140 16.35 11.15 -14.25
C PRO A 140 16.05 11.18 -12.74
N LEU A 141 14.88 11.64 -12.34
CA LEU A 141 14.45 11.65 -10.93
C LEU A 141 14.35 10.23 -10.37
N ARG A 142 13.78 9.30 -11.12
CA ARG A 142 13.71 7.87 -10.73
C ARG A 142 15.10 7.26 -10.58
N ARG A 143 15.98 7.50 -11.56
CA ARG A 143 17.36 7.02 -11.52
C ARG A 143 18.09 7.57 -10.30
N LEU A 144 17.97 8.87 -10.04
CA LEU A 144 18.57 9.49 -8.87
C LEU A 144 18.04 8.89 -7.57
N ALA A 145 16.71 8.73 -7.42
CA ALA A 145 16.11 8.13 -6.23
C ALA A 145 16.62 6.69 -5.99
N LEU A 146 16.69 5.88 -7.03
CA LEU A 146 17.21 4.50 -6.93
C LEU A 146 18.71 4.48 -6.62
N LEU A 147 19.51 5.37 -7.20
CA LEU A 147 20.93 5.50 -6.89
C LEU A 147 21.16 5.91 -5.44
N LEU A 148 20.38 6.89 -4.92
CA LEU A 148 20.47 7.31 -3.53
C LEU A 148 20.11 6.16 -2.57
N LEU A 149 19.06 5.41 -2.86
CA LEU A 149 18.68 4.22 -2.06
C LEU A 149 19.74 3.11 -2.14
N LYS A 150 20.42 2.96 -3.27
CA LYS A 150 21.52 1.99 -3.44
C LYS A 150 22.75 2.43 -2.67
N GLN A 151 23.12 3.71 -2.76
CA GLN A 151 24.35 4.27 -2.20
C GLN A 151 24.28 4.45 -0.67
N PHE A 152 23.14 4.90 -0.15
CA PHE A 152 22.98 5.25 1.25
C PHE A 152 22.16 4.20 2.00
N SER A 153 22.85 3.33 2.77
CA SER A 153 22.19 2.30 3.59
C SER A 153 21.24 2.88 4.64
N GLY A 154 21.56 4.04 5.20
CA GLY A 154 20.69 4.76 6.14
C GLY A 154 19.36 5.19 5.51
N LEU A 155 19.38 5.71 4.28
CA LEU A 155 18.18 6.09 3.55
C LEU A 155 17.31 4.88 3.23
N ARG A 156 17.94 3.75 2.86
CA ARG A 156 17.24 2.49 2.62
C ARG A 156 16.58 1.95 3.90
N GLN A 157 17.31 1.96 5.02
CA GLN A 157 16.76 1.55 6.33
C GLN A 157 15.62 2.46 6.79
N LEU A 158 15.78 3.78 6.59
CA LEU A 158 14.73 4.75 6.89
C LEU A 158 13.46 4.48 6.07
N SER A 159 13.62 4.22 4.77
CA SER A 159 12.50 3.87 3.89
C SER A 159 11.81 2.58 4.34
N LEU A 160 12.58 1.54 4.68
CA LEU A 160 12.03 0.27 5.20
C LEU A 160 11.28 0.48 6.52
N ARG A 161 11.84 1.23 7.46
CA ARG A 161 11.17 1.56 8.73
C ARG A 161 9.90 2.39 8.51
N ALA A 162 9.93 3.36 7.59
CA ALA A 162 8.73 4.13 7.23
C ALA A 162 7.62 3.23 6.69
N MET A 163 7.98 2.18 5.95
CA MET A 163 7.03 1.21 5.41
C MET A 163 6.51 0.25 6.49
N SER A 164 7.34 -0.20 7.43
CA SER A 164 6.96 -1.12 8.49
C SER A 164 6.20 -0.42 9.61
N ASP A 165 6.80 0.63 10.19
CA ASP A 165 6.32 1.23 11.43
C ASP A 165 5.44 2.46 11.20
N GLY A 166 5.42 2.95 9.99
CA GLY A 166 4.71 4.18 9.58
C GLY A 166 5.57 5.44 9.73
N PRO A 167 5.33 6.43 8.87
CA PRO A 167 6.15 7.65 8.83
C PRO A 167 6.11 8.48 10.12
N MET A 168 5.01 8.43 10.87
CA MET A 168 4.88 9.14 12.15
C MET A 168 5.78 8.59 13.27
N GLN A 169 6.14 7.31 13.23
CA GLN A 169 7.02 6.72 14.26
C GLN A 169 8.49 7.11 14.05
N LEU A 170 8.87 7.44 12.82
CA LEU A 170 10.21 7.94 12.53
C LEU A 170 10.55 9.23 13.29
N TRP A 171 9.56 10.12 13.45
CA TRP A 171 9.74 11.37 14.20
C TRP A 171 9.89 11.15 15.71
N ARG A 172 9.38 10.03 16.23
CA ARG A 172 9.49 9.67 17.66
C ARG A 172 10.78 8.93 18.00
N ALA A 173 11.43 8.36 17.00
CA ALA A 173 12.66 7.59 17.15
C ALA A 173 13.94 8.42 16.91
N LEU A 174 13.83 9.71 16.57
CA LEU A 174 14.96 10.62 16.52
C LEU A 174 15.31 11.02 17.97
N PRO A 175 16.52 10.70 18.47
CA PRO A 175 16.95 11.17 19.77
C PRO A 175 17.04 12.70 19.76
N ASN A 176 16.53 13.31 20.82
CA ASN A 176 16.73 14.75 21.08
C ASN A 176 18.21 15.08 21.21
#